data_f62e4ac83d34a66c8d23b1c067092ea6
#
_entry.id   f62e4ac83d34a66c8d23b1c067092ea6
#
_cell.length_a   1.000
_cell.length_b   1.000
_cell.length_c   1.000
_cell.angle_alpha   90.00
_cell.angle_beta   90.00
_cell.angle_gamma   90.00
#
_symmetry.space_group_name_H-M   'P 1'
#
loop_
_entity.id
_entity.type
_entity.pdbx_description
1 polymer ?
#
loop_
_entity_poly.entity_id
_entity_poly.type
_entity_poly.pdbx_seq_one_letter_code
_entity_poly.pdbx_strand_id
1 'polypeptide(L)'
;KASACILSSEMQERAPSHLALLFSKYPHRSYALIANAFYPKEKAETNIAPTAIVHPTVKMGKGITIGPMSVIGANVELGDHVEIGPLVIIGEGVVIGEASVIESHVSISHALIGKHVHIKPGARIGQSGFGFFMDDGHMGGHVPVPQLGRIIIHDYVEIGANTTVDRGSGPDTI
;
A
#
# COMPACT_ATOMS: atom_id res chain seq x y z
N LYS A 1 18.63 -18.87 -21.85
CA LYS A 1 17.92 -20.18 -21.98
C LYS A 1 17.66 -20.69 -20.57
N ALA A 2 16.44 -21.19 -20.28
CA ALA A 2 16.13 -21.78 -18.99
C ALA A 2 16.89 -23.11 -18.80
N SER A 3 17.36 -23.36 -17.58
CA SER A 3 18.00 -24.63 -17.21
C SER A 3 17.08 -25.54 -16.38
N ALA A 4 16.01 -24.98 -15.82
CA ALA A 4 15.02 -25.70 -15.01
C ALA A 4 13.61 -25.17 -15.29
N CYS A 5 12.60 -25.99 -14.98
CA CYS A 5 11.19 -25.64 -15.09
C CYS A 5 10.44 -26.16 -13.88
N ILE A 6 9.53 -25.34 -13.35
CA ILE A 6 8.61 -25.73 -12.27
C ILE A 6 7.25 -26.02 -12.91
N LEU A 7 6.71 -27.22 -12.72
CA LEU A 7 5.48 -27.66 -13.34
C LEU A 7 4.70 -28.65 -12.47
N SER A 8 3.43 -28.88 -12.80
CA SER A 8 2.68 -29.99 -12.22
C SER A 8 3.10 -31.31 -12.87
N SER A 9 2.97 -32.42 -12.18
CA SER A 9 3.30 -33.75 -12.70
C SER A 9 2.56 -34.09 -14.01
N GLU A 10 1.37 -33.58 -14.18
CA GLU A 10 0.54 -33.78 -15.39
C GLU A 10 1.14 -33.14 -16.65
N MET A 11 2.02 -32.16 -16.48
CA MET A 11 2.66 -31.44 -17.58
C MET A 11 4.03 -32.00 -17.96
N GLN A 12 4.47 -33.09 -17.33
CA GLN A 12 5.81 -33.68 -17.51
C GLN A 12 6.13 -33.99 -18.98
N GLU A 13 5.20 -34.60 -19.70
CA GLU A 13 5.39 -35.01 -21.09
C GLU A 13 5.51 -33.80 -22.07
N ARG A 14 5.04 -32.63 -21.66
CA ARG A 14 5.14 -31.40 -22.46
C ARG A 14 6.43 -30.61 -22.23
N ALA A 15 7.20 -31.01 -21.23
CA ALA A 15 8.44 -30.30 -20.89
C ALA A 15 9.58 -30.71 -21.83
N PRO A 16 10.42 -29.75 -22.28
CA PRO A 16 11.61 -30.08 -23.06
C PRO A 16 12.56 -30.99 -22.29
N SER A 17 13.07 -32.01 -22.95
CA SER A 17 13.90 -33.04 -22.31
C SER A 17 15.24 -32.57 -21.74
N HIS A 18 15.68 -31.38 -22.13
CA HIS A 18 16.97 -30.82 -21.65
C HIS A 18 16.83 -30.00 -20.35
N LEU A 19 15.62 -29.83 -19.83
CA LEU A 19 15.37 -29.03 -18.61
C LEU A 19 15.35 -29.93 -17.37
N ALA A 20 15.93 -29.45 -16.28
CA ALA A 20 15.68 -30.01 -14.96
C ALA A 20 14.23 -29.70 -14.53
N LEU A 21 13.49 -30.74 -14.13
CA LEU A 21 12.06 -30.56 -13.78
C LEU A 21 11.90 -30.57 -12.27
N LEU A 22 11.21 -29.54 -11.77
CA LEU A 22 10.82 -29.39 -10.38
C LEU A 22 9.30 -29.55 -10.28
N PHE A 23 8.82 -30.62 -9.68
CA PHE A 23 7.40 -30.89 -9.58
C PHE A 23 6.76 -30.19 -8.38
N SER A 24 5.65 -29.52 -8.61
CA SER A 24 4.86 -28.87 -7.56
C SER A 24 3.37 -28.97 -7.86
N LYS A 25 2.56 -29.19 -6.83
CA LYS A 25 1.11 -29.07 -6.92
C LYS A 25 0.65 -27.63 -7.27
N TYR A 26 1.46 -26.64 -6.92
CA TYR A 26 1.19 -25.20 -7.15
C TYR A 26 2.40 -24.52 -7.81
N PRO A 27 2.66 -24.73 -9.12
CA PRO A 27 3.85 -24.22 -9.79
C PRO A 27 4.08 -22.72 -9.65
N HIS A 28 3.02 -21.91 -9.80
CA HIS A 28 3.12 -20.45 -9.65
C HIS A 28 3.53 -20.02 -8.25
N ARG A 29 2.96 -20.66 -7.21
CA ARG A 29 3.35 -20.39 -5.82
C ARG A 29 4.82 -20.80 -5.57
N SER A 30 5.22 -21.95 -6.08
CA SER A 30 6.60 -22.41 -5.95
C SER A 30 7.58 -21.50 -6.68
N TYR A 31 7.23 -21.02 -7.87
CA TYR A 31 8.01 -20.01 -8.57
C TYR A 31 8.19 -18.74 -7.74
N ALA A 32 7.10 -18.20 -7.18
CA ALA A 32 7.16 -17.00 -6.35
C ALA A 32 8.07 -17.17 -5.13
N LEU A 33 7.98 -18.34 -4.44
CA LEU A 33 8.83 -18.64 -3.29
C LEU A 33 10.33 -18.76 -3.68
N ILE A 34 10.61 -19.43 -4.79
CA ILE A 34 11.97 -19.57 -5.30
C ILE A 34 12.52 -18.22 -5.76
N ALA A 35 11.74 -17.44 -6.51
CA ALA A 35 12.15 -16.11 -6.94
C ALA A 35 12.48 -15.20 -5.75
N ASN A 36 11.65 -15.19 -4.71
CA ASN A 36 11.92 -14.43 -3.49
C ASN A 36 13.17 -14.92 -2.73
N ALA A 37 13.49 -16.20 -2.80
CA ALA A 37 14.72 -16.73 -2.19
C ALA A 37 15.98 -16.29 -2.95
N PHE A 38 15.91 -16.18 -4.29
CA PHE A 38 17.01 -15.68 -5.12
C PHE A 38 17.14 -14.17 -5.11
N TYR A 39 16.01 -13.46 -4.95
CA TYR A 39 15.93 -11.99 -4.94
C TYR A 39 15.25 -11.52 -3.65
N PRO A 40 15.88 -11.75 -2.48
CA PRO A 40 15.31 -11.30 -1.23
C PRO A 40 15.19 -9.76 -1.23
N LYS A 41 14.06 -9.25 -0.73
CA LYS A 41 13.96 -7.81 -0.45
C LYS A 41 15.04 -7.43 0.56
N GLU A 42 15.88 -6.46 0.21
CA GLU A 42 16.77 -5.83 1.17
C GLU A 42 15.92 -5.25 2.30
N LYS A 43 16.31 -5.54 3.54
CA LYS A 43 15.66 -4.89 4.69
C LYS A 43 16.04 -3.43 4.67
N ALA A 44 15.04 -2.54 4.64
CA ALA A 44 15.29 -1.13 4.78
C ALA A 44 15.97 -0.88 6.14
N GLU A 45 17.13 -0.20 6.12
CA GLU A 45 17.73 0.28 7.36
C GLU A 45 16.83 1.38 7.94
N THR A 46 16.66 1.37 9.27
CA THR A 46 15.92 2.43 9.96
C THR A 46 16.53 3.78 9.59
N ASN A 47 15.79 4.56 8.84
CA ASN A 47 16.27 5.85 8.35
C ASN A 47 15.11 6.81 8.08
N ILE A 48 15.16 7.98 8.70
CA ILE A 48 14.28 9.09 8.37
C ILE A 48 15.10 10.10 7.57
N ALA A 49 14.73 10.28 6.30
CA ALA A 49 15.44 11.21 5.42
C ALA A 49 15.43 12.63 6.01
N PRO A 50 16.56 13.35 5.98
CA PRO A 50 16.64 14.72 6.53
C PRO A 50 15.67 15.71 5.87
N THR A 51 15.19 15.40 4.68
CA THR A 51 14.21 16.21 3.93
C THR A 51 12.75 15.78 4.16
N ALA A 52 12.51 14.76 4.98
CA ALA A 52 11.17 14.40 5.40
C ALA A 52 10.67 15.41 6.46
N ILE A 53 9.38 15.75 6.36
CA ILE A 53 8.72 16.61 7.34
C ILE A 53 7.81 15.73 8.19
N VAL A 54 8.15 15.58 9.46
CA VAL A 54 7.39 14.76 10.41
C VAL A 54 6.86 15.66 11.52
N HIS A 55 5.55 15.66 11.71
CA HIS A 55 4.94 16.45 12.77
C HIS A 55 5.37 15.95 14.17
N PRO A 56 5.64 16.83 15.15
CA PRO A 56 6.14 16.42 16.47
C PRO A 56 5.21 15.49 17.27
N THR A 57 3.92 15.43 16.95
CA THR A 57 2.95 14.55 17.63
C THR A 57 2.85 13.14 17.03
N VAL A 58 3.64 12.84 16.00
CA VAL A 58 3.64 11.51 15.37
C VAL A 58 4.17 10.47 16.37
N LYS A 59 3.43 9.39 16.50
CA LYS A 59 3.86 8.22 17.27
C LYS A 59 4.48 7.21 16.32
N MET A 60 5.73 6.85 16.55
CA MET A 60 6.48 5.91 15.72
C MET A 60 6.89 4.68 16.52
N GLY A 61 6.66 3.51 15.93
CA GLY A 61 7.22 2.25 16.38
C GLY A 61 8.73 2.13 16.11
N LYS A 62 9.26 0.94 16.21
CA LYS A 62 10.67 0.63 15.95
C LYS A 62 10.91 0.37 14.47
N GLY A 63 12.12 0.62 13.99
CA GLY A 63 12.54 0.22 12.64
C GLY A 63 11.84 0.96 11.50
N ILE A 64 11.43 2.21 11.73
CA ILE A 64 10.70 3.03 10.73
C ILE A 64 11.66 3.56 9.67
N THR A 65 11.21 3.53 8.44
CA THR A 65 11.88 4.21 7.31
C THR A 65 10.95 5.26 6.71
N ILE A 66 11.46 6.49 6.52
CA ILE A 66 10.71 7.57 5.85
C ILE A 66 11.60 8.18 4.76
N GLY A 67 11.16 8.04 3.53
CA GLY A 67 11.85 8.53 2.35
C GLY A 67 11.87 10.07 2.24
N PRO A 68 12.72 10.59 1.36
CA PRO A 68 12.90 12.03 1.18
C PRO A 68 11.62 12.72 0.69
N MET A 69 11.44 13.98 1.11
CA MET A 69 10.32 14.85 0.72
C MET A 69 8.94 14.32 1.13
N SER A 70 8.88 13.35 2.05
CA SER A 70 7.60 12.85 2.58
C SER A 70 7.11 13.73 3.71
N VAL A 71 5.79 13.88 3.84
CA VAL A 71 5.14 14.72 4.85
C VAL A 71 4.22 13.84 5.69
N ILE A 72 4.48 13.79 7.00
CA ILE A 72 3.69 13.05 7.97
C ILE A 72 2.97 14.03 8.88
N GLY A 73 1.65 14.03 8.81
CA GLY A 73 0.76 14.95 9.51
C GLY A 73 0.68 14.73 11.02
N ALA A 74 -0.05 15.60 11.68
CA ALA A 74 -0.25 15.53 13.13
C ALA A 74 -0.98 14.25 13.55
N ASN A 75 -0.65 13.74 14.74
CA ASN A 75 -1.32 12.60 15.37
C ASN A 75 -1.33 11.31 14.54
N VAL A 76 -0.45 11.18 13.55
CA VAL A 76 -0.24 9.93 12.80
C VAL A 76 0.39 8.89 13.73
N GLU A 77 -0.05 7.64 13.61
CA GLU A 77 0.52 6.51 14.33
C GLU A 77 1.11 5.51 13.32
N LEU A 78 2.40 5.22 13.46
CA LEU A 78 3.12 4.24 12.64
C LEU A 78 3.55 3.06 13.50
N GLY A 79 3.10 1.86 13.14
CA GLY A 79 3.50 0.60 13.78
C GLY A 79 4.97 0.27 13.53
N ASP A 80 5.47 -0.79 14.18
CA ASP A 80 6.86 -1.23 14.00
C ASP A 80 7.15 -1.59 12.53
N HIS A 81 8.35 -1.29 12.06
CA HIS A 81 8.84 -1.64 10.72
C HIS A 81 8.00 -1.12 9.55
N VAL A 82 7.31 -0.01 9.72
CA VAL A 82 6.62 0.67 8.62
C VAL A 82 7.65 1.32 7.70
N GLU A 83 7.49 1.09 6.40
CA GLU A 83 8.33 1.68 5.35
C GLU A 83 7.52 2.70 4.56
N ILE A 84 7.97 3.96 4.56
CA ILE A 84 7.37 5.05 3.80
C ILE A 84 8.37 5.50 2.73
N GLY A 85 7.99 5.35 1.47
CA GLY A 85 8.76 5.77 0.31
C GLY A 85 8.90 7.28 0.19
N PRO A 86 9.59 7.77 -0.84
CA PRO A 86 9.73 9.20 -1.10
C PRO A 86 8.43 9.85 -1.59
N LEU A 87 8.28 11.16 -1.30
CA LEU A 87 7.16 11.97 -1.80
C LEU A 87 5.78 11.45 -1.36
N VAL A 88 5.70 10.80 -0.21
CA VAL A 88 4.45 10.33 0.38
C VAL A 88 3.84 11.43 1.26
N ILE A 89 2.52 11.57 1.22
CA ILE A 89 1.79 12.48 2.09
C ILE A 89 0.83 11.67 2.95
N ILE A 90 1.01 11.74 4.28
CA ILE A 90 0.11 11.11 5.25
C ILE A 90 -0.58 12.22 6.04
N GLY A 91 -1.89 12.28 5.91
CA GLY A 91 -2.74 13.26 6.58
C GLY A 91 -2.87 13.02 8.08
N GLU A 92 -3.42 13.99 8.78
CA GLU A 92 -3.62 13.95 10.22
C GLU A 92 -4.43 12.73 10.67
N GLY A 93 -4.01 12.12 11.79
CA GLY A 93 -4.74 11.05 12.48
C GLY A 93 -4.78 9.70 11.75
N VAL A 94 -4.04 9.54 10.66
CA VAL A 94 -3.91 8.26 9.97
C VAL A 94 -3.15 7.27 10.85
N VAL A 95 -3.63 6.02 10.89
CA VAL A 95 -2.96 4.93 11.58
C VAL A 95 -2.47 3.91 10.55
N ILE A 96 -1.21 3.48 10.65
CA ILE A 96 -0.61 2.48 9.78
C ILE A 96 -0.01 1.37 10.63
N GLY A 97 -0.51 0.15 10.43
CA GLY A 97 -0.08 -1.03 11.16
C GLY A 97 1.32 -1.52 10.78
N GLU A 98 1.84 -2.37 11.66
CA GLU A 98 3.18 -2.97 11.60
C GLU A 98 3.54 -3.54 10.22
N ALA A 99 4.80 -3.38 9.80
CA ALA A 99 5.40 -3.93 8.58
C ALA A 99 4.65 -3.58 7.28
N SER A 100 3.86 -2.50 7.29
CA SER A 100 3.22 -2.00 6.08
C SER A 100 4.20 -1.16 5.25
N VAL A 101 4.07 -1.25 3.92
CA VAL A 101 4.93 -0.58 2.95
C VAL A 101 4.09 0.39 2.13
N ILE A 102 4.43 1.67 2.21
CA ILE A 102 3.79 2.75 1.45
C ILE A 102 4.80 3.26 0.44
N GLU A 103 4.57 2.94 -0.83
CA GLU A 103 5.52 3.30 -1.87
C GLU A 103 5.43 4.79 -2.29
N SER A 104 6.28 5.20 -3.22
CA SER A 104 6.43 6.61 -3.59
C SER A 104 5.14 7.25 -4.13
N HIS A 105 5.00 8.58 -3.91
CA HIS A 105 3.90 9.40 -4.44
C HIS A 105 2.50 9.01 -3.94
N VAL A 106 2.39 8.20 -2.90
CA VAL A 106 1.10 7.85 -2.28
C VAL A 106 0.61 9.02 -1.41
N SER A 107 -0.70 9.27 -1.43
CA SER A 107 -1.34 10.12 -0.43
C SER A 107 -2.40 9.34 0.35
N ILE A 108 -2.38 9.49 1.68
CA ILE A 108 -3.31 8.81 2.58
C ILE A 108 -3.92 9.86 3.52
N SER A 109 -5.24 9.86 3.64
CA SER A 109 -5.97 10.67 4.62
C SER A 109 -7.17 9.89 5.16
N HIS A 110 -7.66 10.25 6.36
CA HIS A 110 -8.87 9.67 6.95
C HIS A 110 -8.90 8.14 6.91
N ALA A 111 -7.79 7.48 7.22
CA ALA A 111 -7.63 6.04 7.02
C ALA A 111 -7.08 5.33 8.26
N LEU A 112 -7.55 4.11 8.46
CA LEU A 112 -6.97 3.11 9.36
C LEU A 112 -6.44 1.98 8.49
N ILE A 113 -5.13 1.79 8.50
CA ILE A 113 -4.41 0.80 7.69
C ILE A 113 -3.92 -0.31 8.62
N GLY A 114 -4.24 -1.55 8.29
CA GLY A 114 -3.80 -2.75 9.00
C GLY A 114 -2.30 -3.04 8.88
N LYS A 115 -1.93 -4.24 9.28
CA LYS A 115 -0.54 -4.74 9.25
C LYS A 115 -0.21 -5.37 7.91
N HIS A 116 1.07 -5.36 7.54
CA HIS A 116 1.56 -5.99 6.31
C HIS A 116 0.81 -5.55 5.05
N VAL A 117 0.31 -4.33 5.04
CA VAL A 117 -0.36 -3.73 3.87
C VAL A 117 0.69 -3.19 2.92
N HIS A 118 0.49 -3.39 1.63
CA HIS A 118 1.37 -2.86 0.60
C HIS A 118 0.61 -1.92 -0.32
N ILE A 119 0.92 -0.63 -0.28
CA ILE A 119 0.31 0.38 -1.14
C ILE A 119 1.32 0.83 -2.18
N LYS A 120 1.03 0.52 -3.44
CA LYS A 120 1.92 0.77 -4.59
C LYS A 120 1.93 2.22 -5.04
N PRO A 121 2.93 2.61 -5.86
CA PRO A 121 3.18 4.01 -6.18
C PRO A 121 1.98 4.74 -6.75
N GLY A 122 1.81 5.99 -6.35
CA GLY A 122 0.80 6.89 -6.89
C GLY A 122 -0.63 6.67 -6.40
N ALA A 123 -0.88 5.68 -5.53
CA ALA A 123 -2.23 5.46 -4.99
C ALA A 123 -2.72 6.65 -4.16
N ARG A 124 -4.03 6.88 -4.18
CA ARG A 124 -4.72 7.95 -3.46
C ARG A 124 -5.78 7.35 -2.54
N ILE A 125 -5.62 7.52 -1.24
CA ILE A 125 -6.46 6.87 -0.24
C ILE A 125 -7.11 7.92 0.67
N GLY A 126 -8.44 7.87 0.79
CA GLY A 126 -9.21 8.64 1.78
C GLY A 126 -9.56 10.06 1.38
N GLN A 127 -9.39 10.44 0.11
CA GLN A 127 -9.96 11.67 -0.41
C GLN A 127 -11.49 11.60 -0.44
N SER A 128 -12.15 12.75 -0.50
CA SER A 128 -13.59 12.84 -0.68
C SER A 128 -14.00 12.28 -2.04
N GLY A 129 -15.06 11.49 -2.06
CA GLY A 129 -15.68 11.02 -3.30
C GLY A 129 -16.32 12.15 -4.08
N PHE A 130 -16.62 11.89 -5.35
CA PHE A 130 -17.26 12.84 -6.25
C PHE A 130 -18.78 12.80 -6.07
N GLY A 131 -19.28 13.52 -5.05
CA GLY A 131 -20.70 13.59 -4.71
C GLY A 131 -21.18 15.02 -4.51
N PHE A 132 -22.25 15.40 -5.21
CA PHE A 132 -22.88 16.71 -5.08
C PHE A 132 -24.35 16.65 -5.48
N PHE A 133 -25.14 17.63 -5.03
CA PHE A 133 -26.46 17.92 -5.57
C PHE A 133 -26.38 19.10 -6.52
N MET A 134 -27.15 19.02 -7.61
CA MET A 134 -27.38 20.18 -8.47
C MET A 134 -28.31 21.12 -7.74
N ASP A 135 -27.85 22.37 -7.54
CA ASP A 135 -28.71 23.42 -7.02
C ASP A 135 -29.47 24.10 -8.18
N ASP A 136 -30.76 24.21 -8.05
CA ASP A 136 -31.66 24.78 -9.04
C ASP A 136 -31.68 26.32 -9.05
N GLY A 137 -30.60 26.95 -8.59
CA GLY A 137 -30.35 28.39 -8.75
C GLY A 137 -30.29 29.23 -7.47
N HIS A 138 -30.37 28.63 -6.29
CA HIS A 138 -30.31 29.35 -5.03
C HIS A 138 -28.90 29.66 -4.53
N MET A 139 -27.91 28.77 -4.88
CA MET A 139 -26.51 28.89 -4.44
C MET A 139 -25.51 28.99 -5.60
N GLY A 140 -25.99 29.00 -6.84
CA GLY A 140 -25.15 29.23 -8.03
C GLY A 140 -24.32 28.03 -8.47
N GLY A 141 -24.79 26.79 -8.29
CA GLY A 141 -24.06 25.62 -8.84
C GLY A 141 -24.25 24.30 -8.10
N HIS A 142 -23.17 23.68 -7.68
CA HIS A 142 -23.19 22.40 -7.02
C HIS A 142 -23.08 22.54 -5.51
N VAL A 143 -23.90 21.81 -4.75
CA VAL A 143 -23.77 21.68 -3.30
C VAL A 143 -23.02 20.37 -3.02
N PRO A 144 -21.75 20.43 -2.59
CA PRO A 144 -20.97 19.22 -2.30
C PRO A 144 -21.59 18.42 -1.15
N VAL A 145 -21.64 17.12 -1.29
CA VAL A 145 -22.03 16.22 -0.19
C VAL A 145 -20.80 15.98 0.69
N PRO A 146 -20.80 16.37 1.98
CA PRO A 146 -19.71 16.07 2.88
C PRO A 146 -19.47 14.57 2.98
N GLN A 147 -18.21 14.16 2.90
CA GLN A 147 -17.80 12.78 3.07
C GLN A 147 -17.23 12.61 4.47
N LEU A 148 -17.91 11.86 5.35
CA LEU A 148 -17.63 11.83 6.78
C LEU A 148 -17.06 10.50 7.26
N GLY A 149 -17.22 9.40 6.49
CA GLY A 149 -16.65 8.10 6.77
C GLY A 149 -15.11 8.08 6.62
N ARG A 150 -14.50 7.00 7.01
CA ARG A 150 -13.05 6.75 6.87
C ARG A 150 -12.81 5.66 5.83
N ILE A 151 -11.54 5.39 5.57
CA ILE A 151 -11.07 4.17 4.93
C ILE A 151 -10.60 3.21 6.01
N ILE A 152 -11.00 1.94 5.91
CA ILE A 152 -10.48 0.85 6.74
C ILE A 152 -9.87 -0.20 5.81
N ILE A 153 -8.56 -0.37 5.86
CA ILE A 153 -7.83 -1.39 5.11
C ILE A 153 -7.35 -2.44 6.10
N HIS A 154 -7.79 -3.67 5.92
CA HIS A 154 -7.40 -4.78 6.79
C HIS A 154 -5.97 -5.26 6.53
N ASP A 155 -5.51 -6.21 7.35
CA ASP A 155 -4.17 -6.78 7.25
C ASP A 155 -3.94 -7.51 5.91
N TYR A 156 -2.69 -7.51 5.43
CA TYR A 156 -2.24 -8.22 4.22
C TYR A 156 -2.91 -7.80 2.91
N VAL A 157 -3.49 -6.61 2.85
CA VAL A 157 -4.07 -6.05 1.63
C VAL A 157 -2.96 -5.45 0.76
N GLU A 158 -3.07 -5.67 -0.55
CA GLU A 158 -2.22 -5.02 -1.54
C GLU A 158 -3.05 -4.10 -2.44
N ILE A 159 -2.66 -2.82 -2.53
CA ILE A 159 -3.31 -1.81 -3.37
C ILE A 159 -2.41 -1.51 -4.57
N GLY A 160 -2.94 -1.67 -5.77
CA GLY A 160 -2.23 -1.44 -7.03
C GLY A 160 -1.80 0.02 -7.23
N ALA A 161 -0.83 0.21 -8.12
CA ALA A 161 -0.35 1.54 -8.46
C ALA A 161 -1.46 2.41 -9.06
N ASN A 162 -1.45 3.71 -8.70
CA ASN A 162 -2.43 4.72 -9.15
C ASN A 162 -3.91 4.38 -8.84
N THR A 163 -4.16 3.47 -7.91
CA THR A 163 -5.53 3.18 -7.43
C THR A 163 -6.04 4.34 -6.59
N THR A 164 -7.32 4.67 -6.76
CA THR A 164 -8.02 5.65 -5.90
C THR A 164 -9.06 4.93 -5.05
N VAL A 165 -9.08 5.22 -3.74
CA VAL A 165 -10.06 4.69 -2.79
C VAL A 165 -10.63 5.85 -2.01
N ASP A 166 -11.87 6.21 -2.32
CA ASP A 166 -12.55 7.34 -1.69
C ASP A 166 -13.11 6.94 -0.33
N ARG A 167 -13.06 7.88 0.61
CA ARG A 167 -13.70 7.71 1.92
C ARG A 167 -15.23 7.63 1.79
N GLY A 168 -15.88 6.97 2.71
CA GLY A 168 -17.31 6.85 2.71
C GLY A 168 -18.05 8.18 2.94
N SER A 169 -19.20 8.31 2.35
CA SER A 169 -20.03 9.52 2.51
C SER A 169 -20.64 9.63 3.93
N GLY A 170 -21.01 8.51 4.52
CA GLY A 170 -21.51 8.39 5.89
C GLY A 170 -20.82 7.23 6.62
N PRO A 171 -21.08 5.97 6.23
CA PRO A 171 -20.34 4.83 6.75
C PRO A 171 -18.89 4.82 6.24
N ASP A 172 -18.02 4.06 6.91
CA ASP A 172 -16.66 3.84 6.45
C ASP A 172 -16.63 3.01 5.16
N THR A 173 -15.64 3.22 4.29
CA THR A 173 -15.28 2.33 3.19
C THR A 173 -14.32 1.26 3.73
N ILE A 174 -14.66 -0.01 3.53
CA ILE A 174 -13.92 -1.15 4.07
C ILE A 174 -13.47 -2.06 2.93
#